data_cc40107a1b09bb6bda3604587014c8df
#
_entry.id   cc40107a1b09bb6bda3604587014c8df
#
_cell.length_a   1.000
_cell.length_b   1.000
_cell.length_c   1.000
_cell.angle_alpha   90.00
_cell.angle_beta   90.00
_cell.angle_gamma   90.00
#
_symmetry.space_group_name_H-M   'P 1'
#
loop_
_entity.id
_entity.type
_entity.pdbx_description
1 polymer ?
#
loop_
_entity_poly.entity_id
_entity_poly.type
_entity_poly.pdbx_seq_one_letter_code
_entity_poly.pdbx_strand_id
1 'polypeptide(L)'
;MTDYKLTHLKQLEAESIHIIREVAAEFENPVMLYSVGKDSAVMLHLTMKAFYPGKPPFPMMHVDTTWKFKEMIEFRDNMIKDLGLDIIVHTNQEGVEQGIGPFTHGSKKHTDVMKTDGLKQALNKHQFDAAFGGARRDEEKSRAKERVYSFRDKNHRWDPKNQRPELWNIYNGKLDKGESIRVFPLSNWTELDIWQYIHLESIPIVPLYFAKERPVVNKDGMLIMVDDDRMPIGPDDKVEMKMVRFRTLGCYPLTGAVESTATTLPEIIQEMLLTTTSERQGRLIDHDQSGSMEQKKREGYF
;
A
#
# COMPACT_ATOMS: atom_id res chain seq x y z
N MET A 1 8.72 30.30 29.15
CA MET A 1 7.95 29.23 28.48
C MET A 1 8.82 28.76 27.33
N THR A 2 9.36 27.55 27.42
CA THR A 2 10.11 26.94 26.31
C THR A 2 9.10 26.67 25.19
N ASP A 3 9.27 27.34 24.06
CA ASP A 3 8.45 27.16 22.86
C ASP A 3 8.70 25.73 22.36
N TYR A 4 7.81 24.80 22.74
CA TYR A 4 7.92 23.39 22.38
C TYR A 4 7.47 23.22 20.92
N LYS A 5 8.44 23.33 20.00
CA LYS A 5 8.20 23.10 18.56
C LYS A 5 8.41 21.62 18.25
N LEU A 6 7.34 20.95 17.85
CA LEU A 6 7.43 19.61 17.27
C LEU A 6 8.24 19.66 15.97
N THR A 7 9.10 18.67 15.75
CA THR A 7 9.72 18.47 14.45
C THR A 7 8.66 18.09 13.42
N HIS A 8 8.94 18.28 12.14
CA HIS A 8 8.02 17.90 11.04
C HIS A 8 7.52 16.45 11.16
N LEU A 9 8.43 15.49 11.34
CA LEU A 9 8.05 14.08 11.49
C LEU A 9 7.21 13.82 12.75
N LYS A 10 7.45 14.51 13.84
CA LYS A 10 6.64 14.38 15.06
C LYS A 10 5.24 14.99 14.90
N GLN A 11 5.08 16.00 14.07
CA GLN A 11 3.77 16.54 13.71
C GLN A 11 2.99 15.53 12.87
N LEU A 12 3.61 14.95 11.85
CA LEU A 12 3.00 13.91 11.02
C LEU A 12 2.63 12.65 11.83
N GLU A 13 3.50 12.23 12.74
CA GLU A 13 3.25 11.13 13.68
C GLU A 13 2.00 11.41 14.53
N ALA A 14 1.96 12.60 15.15
CA ALA A 14 0.84 12.99 16.02
C ALA A 14 -0.49 13.05 15.26
N GLU A 15 -0.49 13.62 14.04
CA GLU A 15 -1.67 13.66 13.17
C GLU A 15 -2.14 12.25 12.81
N SER A 16 -1.24 11.39 12.38
CA SER A 16 -1.59 10.01 12.00
C SER A 16 -2.15 9.20 13.17
N ILE A 17 -1.54 9.32 14.36
CA ILE A 17 -2.02 8.67 15.59
C ILE A 17 -3.41 9.19 15.97
N HIS A 18 -3.64 10.51 15.86
CA HIS A 18 -4.96 11.09 16.10
C HIS A 18 -6.01 10.48 15.16
N ILE A 19 -5.75 10.48 13.84
CA ILE A 19 -6.67 9.90 12.84
C ILE A 19 -6.97 8.44 13.15
N ILE A 20 -5.95 7.63 13.49
CA ILE A 20 -6.13 6.21 13.80
C ILE A 20 -7.02 6.00 15.04
N ARG A 21 -6.84 6.82 16.07
CA ARG A 21 -7.65 6.76 17.29
C ARG A 21 -9.09 7.22 17.08
N GLU A 22 -9.29 8.30 16.30
CA GLU A 22 -10.63 8.79 15.94
C GLU A 22 -11.43 7.69 15.21
N VAL A 23 -10.83 7.04 14.22
CA VAL A 23 -11.50 5.95 13.49
C VAL A 23 -11.85 4.78 14.40
N ALA A 24 -10.95 4.39 15.30
CA ALA A 24 -11.23 3.31 16.24
C ALA A 24 -12.34 3.66 17.25
N ALA A 25 -12.58 4.95 17.50
CA ALA A 25 -13.62 5.43 18.40
C ALA A 25 -14.97 5.65 17.70
N GLU A 26 -14.96 6.05 16.42
CA GLU A 26 -16.18 6.42 15.69
C GLU A 26 -16.84 5.26 14.92
N PHE A 27 -16.05 4.25 14.50
CA PHE A 27 -16.52 3.18 13.62
C PHE A 27 -16.67 1.87 14.39
N GLU A 28 -17.69 1.08 14.01
CA GLU A 28 -18.02 -0.15 14.70
C GLU A 28 -17.07 -1.29 14.32
N ASN A 29 -16.62 -1.34 13.07
CA ASN A 29 -15.86 -2.45 12.53
C ASN A 29 -14.73 -2.00 11.59
N PRO A 30 -13.71 -1.29 12.09
CA PRO A 30 -12.58 -0.88 11.26
C PRO A 30 -11.62 -2.04 10.95
N VAL A 31 -10.86 -1.91 9.86
CA VAL A 31 -9.81 -2.85 9.46
C VAL A 31 -8.60 -2.10 8.91
N MET A 32 -7.39 -2.58 9.18
CA MET A 32 -6.18 -2.03 8.59
C MET A 32 -5.70 -2.89 7.42
N LEU A 33 -5.67 -2.31 6.21
CA LEU A 33 -5.12 -2.99 5.04
C LEU A 33 -3.59 -3.03 5.15
N TYR A 34 -3.05 -4.25 5.14
CA TYR A 34 -1.62 -4.49 5.23
C TYR A 34 -1.08 -5.05 3.91
N SER A 35 -0.54 -4.18 3.07
CA SER A 35 0.00 -4.55 1.76
C SER A 35 1.45 -5.04 1.80
N VAL A 36 2.07 -5.07 2.99
CA VAL A 36 3.48 -5.42 3.22
C VAL A 36 4.47 -4.42 2.59
N GLY A 37 3.99 -3.29 2.07
CA GLY A 37 4.82 -2.21 1.56
C GLY A 37 5.33 -1.28 2.68
N LYS A 38 6.28 -0.39 2.37
CA LYS A 38 6.86 0.58 3.30
C LYS A 38 5.81 1.45 4.00
N ASP A 39 4.82 1.92 3.24
CA ASP A 39 3.75 2.78 3.77
C ASP A 39 2.86 2.02 4.77
N SER A 40 2.50 0.77 4.45
CA SER A 40 1.74 -0.08 5.39
C SER A 40 2.56 -0.51 6.60
N ALA A 41 3.89 -0.62 6.49
CA ALA A 41 4.76 -0.86 7.64
C ALA A 41 4.80 0.34 8.59
N VAL A 42 4.92 1.57 8.06
CA VAL A 42 4.80 2.80 8.85
C VAL A 42 3.42 2.92 9.49
N MET A 43 2.35 2.64 8.76
CA MET A 43 0.98 2.68 9.28
C MET A 43 0.78 1.67 10.41
N LEU A 44 1.32 0.45 10.30
CA LEU A 44 1.30 -0.55 11.35
C LEU A 44 2.07 -0.07 12.61
N HIS A 45 3.27 0.48 12.43
CA HIS A 45 4.05 1.03 13.53
C HIS A 45 3.31 2.16 14.27
N LEU A 46 2.72 3.11 13.53
CA LEU A 46 1.89 4.18 14.09
C LEU A 46 0.67 3.64 14.82
N THR A 47 0.04 2.59 14.30
CA THR A 47 -1.10 1.93 14.92
C THR A 47 -0.69 1.26 16.24
N MET A 48 0.45 0.58 16.28
CA MET A 48 1.00 0.02 17.52
C MET A 48 1.29 1.11 18.56
N LYS A 49 1.87 2.25 18.14
CA LYS A 49 2.10 3.42 19.02
C LYS A 49 0.78 4.03 19.51
N ALA A 50 -0.25 4.09 18.66
CA ALA A 50 -1.56 4.68 18.99
C ALA A 50 -2.24 3.96 20.17
N PHE A 51 -2.06 2.65 20.28
CA PHE A 51 -2.73 1.83 21.29
C PHE A 51 -1.78 1.25 22.35
N TYR A 52 -0.50 1.63 22.34
CA TYR A 52 0.45 1.18 23.35
C TYR A 52 -0.03 1.52 24.78
N PRO A 53 0.05 0.58 25.78
CA PRO A 53 0.66 -0.75 25.71
C PRO A 53 -0.26 -1.86 25.21
N GLY A 54 -1.51 -1.55 24.87
CA GLY A 54 -2.48 -2.51 24.33
C GLY A 54 -2.19 -2.83 22.84
N LYS A 55 -2.99 -3.77 22.32
CA LYS A 55 -3.03 -4.08 20.88
C LYS A 55 -4.05 -3.20 20.18
N PRO A 56 -3.91 -2.99 18.85
CA PRO A 56 -4.95 -2.36 18.05
C PRO A 56 -6.30 -3.07 18.22
N PRO A 57 -7.42 -2.33 18.39
CA PRO A 57 -8.74 -2.92 18.64
C PRO A 57 -9.43 -3.41 17.34
N PHE A 58 -8.69 -3.52 16.24
CA PHE A 58 -9.19 -3.98 14.96
C PHE A 58 -8.16 -4.89 14.27
N PRO A 59 -8.62 -5.81 13.41
CA PRO A 59 -7.72 -6.72 12.70
C PRO A 59 -6.97 -6.03 11.56
N MET A 60 -5.91 -6.69 11.11
CA MET A 60 -5.29 -6.40 9.83
C MET A 60 -5.88 -7.27 8.73
N MET A 61 -5.81 -6.81 7.48
CA MET A 61 -6.26 -7.57 6.32
C MET A 61 -5.25 -7.46 5.18
N HIS A 62 -4.89 -8.61 4.61
CA HIS A 62 -4.08 -8.71 3.40
C HIS A 62 -4.93 -9.31 2.27
N VAL A 63 -5.00 -8.59 1.14
CA VAL A 63 -5.60 -9.13 -0.08
C VAL A 63 -4.49 -9.82 -0.88
N ASP A 64 -4.54 -11.15 -0.89
CA ASP A 64 -3.59 -11.97 -1.64
C ASP A 64 -4.08 -12.18 -3.07
N THR A 65 -3.29 -11.73 -4.02
CA THR A 65 -3.55 -11.87 -5.44
C THR A 65 -2.92 -13.10 -6.05
N THR A 66 -2.34 -13.99 -5.23
CA THR A 66 -1.53 -15.17 -5.58
C THR A 66 -0.23 -14.88 -6.34
N TRP A 67 0.05 -13.61 -6.65
CA TRP A 67 1.23 -13.15 -7.39
C TRP A 67 2.09 -12.18 -6.58
N LYS A 68 2.19 -12.40 -5.25
CA LYS A 68 3.10 -11.63 -4.39
C LYS A 68 4.50 -12.24 -4.43
N PHE A 69 5.51 -11.41 -4.19
CA PHE A 69 6.88 -11.91 -3.99
C PHE A 69 6.93 -12.84 -2.78
N LYS A 70 7.71 -13.92 -2.87
CA LYS A 70 7.91 -14.87 -1.76
C LYS A 70 8.43 -14.18 -0.50
N GLU A 71 9.42 -13.29 -0.64
CA GLU A 71 9.96 -12.50 0.46
C GLU A 71 8.89 -11.63 1.17
N MET A 72 7.87 -11.15 0.44
CA MET A 72 6.76 -10.40 1.06
C MET A 72 5.88 -11.29 1.94
N ILE A 73 5.57 -12.50 1.48
CA ILE A 73 4.72 -13.43 2.22
C ILE A 73 5.43 -13.87 3.51
N GLU A 74 6.69 -14.29 3.39
CA GLU A 74 7.52 -14.68 4.54
C GLU A 74 7.66 -13.54 5.56
N PHE A 75 7.94 -12.33 5.09
CA PHE A 75 8.05 -11.15 5.95
C PHE A 75 6.74 -10.84 6.67
N ARG A 76 5.59 -10.89 5.95
CA ARG A 76 4.25 -10.69 6.53
C ARG A 76 4.01 -11.67 7.67
N ASP A 77 4.20 -12.97 7.41
CA ASP A 77 3.85 -14.02 8.36
C ASP A 77 4.74 -13.96 9.62
N ASN A 78 6.03 -13.68 9.45
CA ASN A 78 6.94 -13.48 10.57
C ASN A 78 6.56 -12.24 11.39
N MET A 79 6.33 -11.09 10.74
CA MET A 79 5.97 -9.84 11.41
C MET A 79 4.68 -9.98 12.25
N ILE A 80 3.65 -10.60 11.68
CA ILE A 80 2.38 -10.81 12.37
C ILE A 80 2.55 -11.72 13.59
N LYS A 81 3.33 -12.80 13.44
CA LYS A 81 3.64 -13.71 14.53
C LYS A 81 4.42 -13.01 15.65
N ASP A 82 5.45 -12.24 15.30
CA ASP A 82 6.31 -11.55 16.28
C ASP A 82 5.54 -10.49 17.07
N LEU A 83 4.61 -9.77 16.42
CA LEU A 83 3.75 -8.78 17.07
C LEU A 83 2.54 -9.40 17.76
N GLY A 84 2.24 -10.68 17.51
CA GLY A 84 1.08 -11.39 18.05
C GLY A 84 -0.23 -10.74 17.64
N LEU A 85 -0.34 -10.29 16.39
CA LEU A 85 -1.52 -9.64 15.82
C LEU A 85 -2.37 -10.63 15.01
N ASP A 86 -3.64 -10.27 14.82
CA ASP A 86 -4.55 -11.00 13.96
C ASP A 86 -4.52 -10.44 12.55
N ILE A 87 -4.39 -11.31 11.55
CA ILE A 87 -4.47 -10.95 10.14
C ILE A 87 -5.46 -11.83 9.38
N ILE A 88 -6.33 -11.17 8.63
CA ILE A 88 -7.23 -11.80 7.68
C ILE A 88 -6.52 -11.82 6.32
N VAL A 89 -6.24 -13.01 5.79
CA VAL A 89 -5.73 -13.15 4.41
C VAL A 89 -6.91 -13.54 3.53
N HIS A 90 -7.24 -12.68 2.58
CA HIS A 90 -8.33 -12.90 1.64
C HIS A 90 -7.81 -13.06 0.21
N THR A 91 -8.25 -14.11 -0.45
CA THR A 91 -7.99 -14.39 -1.88
C THR A 91 -9.33 -14.52 -2.59
N ASN A 92 -9.46 -13.92 -3.76
CA ASN A 92 -10.65 -14.13 -4.61
C ASN A 92 -10.62 -15.54 -5.22
N GLN A 93 -11.35 -16.48 -4.60
CA GLN A 93 -11.35 -17.88 -5.00
C GLN A 93 -11.93 -18.08 -6.42
N GLU A 94 -12.97 -17.32 -6.81
CA GLU A 94 -13.53 -17.38 -8.16
C GLU A 94 -12.48 -17.01 -9.21
N GLY A 95 -11.65 -15.99 -8.92
CA GLY A 95 -10.55 -15.61 -9.79
C GLY A 95 -9.46 -16.67 -9.88
N VAL A 96 -9.18 -17.39 -8.78
CA VAL A 96 -8.25 -18.51 -8.75
C VAL A 96 -8.77 -19.68 -9.60
N GLU A 97 -10.03 -20.07 -9.43
CA GLU A 97 -10.69 -21.15 -10.19
C GLU A 97 -10.72 -20.85 -11.69
N GLN A 98 -10.89 -19.59 -12.07
CA GLN A 98 -10.82 -19.14 -13.47
C GLN A 98 -9.38 -19.00 -14.01
N GLY A 99 -8.36 -19.26 -13.19
CA GLY A 99 -6.96 -19.14 -13.59
C GLY A 99 -6.53 -17.70 -13.91
N ILE A 100 -7.15 -16.69 -13.28
CA ILE A 100 -6.86 -15.29 -13.56
C ILE A 100 -5.44 -14.93 -13.11
N GLY A 101 -4.57 -14.69 -14.07
CA GLY A 101 -3.17 -14.35 -13.84
C GLY A 101 -2.70 -13.18 -14.71
N PRO A 102 -1.60 -12.52 -14.35
CA PRO A 102 -1.09 -11.36 -15.09
C PRO A 102 -0.62 -11.71 -16.50
N PHE A 103 -0.12 -12.93 -16.72
CA PHE A 103 0.35 -13.40 -18.02
C PHE A 103 -0.77 -14.03 -18.87
N THR A 104 -1.77 -14.63 -18.22
CA THR A 104 -2.89 -15.27 -18.92
C THR A 104 -3.99 -14.30 -19.34
N HIS A 105 -4.23 -13.25 -18.55
CA HIS A 105 -5.35 -12.34 -18.72
C HIS A 105 -4.94 -10.86 -18.78
N GLY A 106 -3.64 -10.56 -18.66
CA GLY A 106 -3.09 -9.22 -18.64
C GLY A 106 -3.20 -8.52 -17.28
N SER A 107 -2.42 -7.45 -17.13
CA SER A 107 -2.26 -6.69 -15.89
C SER A 107 -3.59 -6.11 -15.38
N LYS A 108 -4.40 -5.56 -16.30
CA LYS A 108 -5.66 -4.91 -15.96
C LYS A 108 -6.67 -5.91 -15.38
N LYS A 109 -7.00 -6.98 -16.10
CA LYS A 109 -7.99 -7.96 -15.65
C LYS A 109 -7.56 -8.66 -14.36
N HIS A 110 -6.28 -9.02 -14.25
CA HIS A 110 -5.74 -9.57 -13.02
C HIS A 110 -5.90 -8.61 -11.83
N THR A 111 -5.61 -7.33 -12.00
CA THR A 111 -5.79 -6.34 -10.94
C THR A 111 -7.24 -6.13 -10.58
N ASP A 112 -8.12 -6.03 -11.56
CA ASP A 112 -9.56 -5.81 -11.34
C ASP A 112 -10.18 -6.98 -10.56
N VAL A 113 -9.92 -8.22 -10.99
CA VAL A 113 -10.51 -9.41 -10.36
C VAL A 113 -9.81 -9.77 -9.04
N MET A 114 -8.49 -9.94 -9.07
CA MET A 114 -7.77 -10.49 -7.91
C MET A 114 -7.54 -9.46 -6.80
N LYS A 115 -7.45 -8.18 -7.13
CA LYS A 115 -7.19 -7.12 -6.15
C LYS A 115 -8.44 -6.31 -5.83
N THR A 116 -9.08 -5.69 -6.83
CA THR A 116 -10.22 -4.79 -6.60
C THR A 116 -11.45 -5.54 -6.13
N ASP A 117 -11.87 -6.58 -6.87
CA ASP A 117 -13.02 -7.37 -6.46
C ASP A 117 -12.72 -8.22 -5.24
N GLY A 118 -11.49 -8.76 -5.10
CA GLY A 118 -11.05 -9.43 -3.88
C GLY A 118 -11.14 -8.53 -2.64
N LEU A 119 -10.76 -7.26 -2.75
CA LEU A 119 -10.93 -6.29 -1.66
C LEU A 119 -12.41 -6.07 -1.32
N LYS A 120 -13.26 -5.84 -2.32
CA LYS A 120 -14.71 -5.64 -2.11
C LYS A 120 -15.35 -6.86 -1.44
N GLN A 121 -15.01 -8.07 -1.91
CA GLN A 121 -15.47 -9.33 -1.32
C GLN A 121 -15.10 -9.42 0.16
N ALA A 122 -13.85 -9.12 0.51
CA ALA A 122 -13.36 -9.16 1.88
C ALA A 122 -14.09 -8.14 2.77
N LEU A 123 -14.23 -6.90 2.30
CA LEU A 123 -14.91 -5.85 3.06
C LEU A 123 -16.39 -6.19 3.31
N ASN A 124 -17.09 -6.70 2.29
CA ASN A 124 -18.48 -7.11 2.41
C ASN A 124 -18.65 -8.35 3.30
N LYS A 125 -17.78 -9.35 3.15
CA LYS A 125 -17.82 -10.59 3.93
C LYS A 125 -17.70 -10.33 5.42
N HIS A 126 -16.83 -9.40 5.80
CA HIS A 126 -16.57 -9.06 7.19
C HIS A 126 -17.33 -7.82 7.67
N GLN A 127 -18.11 -7.17 6.77
CA GLN A 127 -18.92 -5.98 7.07
C GLN A 127 -18.09 -4.80 7.63
N PHE A 128 -16.87 -4.60 7.11
CA PHE A 128 -16.03 -3.48 7.53
C PHE A 128 -16.60 -2.14 7.05
N ASP A 129 -16.77 -1.21 7.99
CA ASP A 129 -17.27 0.15 7.76
C ASP A 129 -16.16 1.17 7.51
N ALA A 130 -14.97 0.92 8.07
CA ALA A 130 -13.77 1.74 7.85
C ALA A 130 -12.56 0.88 7.48
N ALA A 131 -11.81 1.28 6.45
CA ALA A 131 -10.58 0.59 6.05
C ALA A 131 -9.41 1.56 5.91
N PHE A 132 -8.39 1.39 6.77
CA PHE A 132 -7.16 2.16 6.69
C PHE A 132 -6.30 1.75 5.50
N GLY A 133 -5.72 2.73 4.81
CA GLY A 133 -4.77 2.53 3.73
C GLY A 133 -3.60 3.49 3.75
N GLY A 134 -2.47 3.01 3.25
CA GLY A 134 -1.20 3.75 3.25
C GLY A 134 -1.04 4.75 2.11
N ALA A 135 -2.12 5.17 1.44
CA ALA A 135 -2.03 6.11 0.33
C ALA A 135 -1.64 7.51 0.80
N ARG A 136 -0.80 8.18 0.01
CA ARG A 136 -0.31 9.55 0.26
C ARG A 136 -0.68 10.46 -0.91
N ARG A 137 -0.93 11.74 -0.63
CA ARG A 137 -1.21 12.75 -1.67
C ARG A 137 -0.03 12.96 -2.61
N ASP A 138 1.19 12.69 -2.13
CA ASP A 138 2.44 12.80 -2.85
C ASP A 138 2.62 11.75 -3.97
N GLU A 139 1.96 10.60 -3.88
CA GLU A 139 2.16 9.48 -4.81
C GLU A 139 1.78 9.82 -6.25
N GLU A 140 0.64 10.47 -6.44
CA GLU A 140 0.16 10.86 -7.76
C GLU A 140 -0.98 11.89 -7.70
N LYS A 141 -1.27 12.54 -8.84
CA LYS A 141 -2.25 13.64 -8.94
C LYS A 141 -3.67 13.27 -8.50
N SER A 142 -4.13 12.06 -8.74
CA SER A 142 -5.48 11.65 -8.34
C SER A 142 -5.60 11.45 -6.82
N ARG A 143 -4.49 11.12 -6.14
CA ARG A 143 -4.40 11.01 -4.68
C ARG A 143 -4.54 12.37 -3.99
N ALA A 144 -4.01 13.43 -4.61
CA ALA A 144 -4.13 14.79 -4.09
C ALA A 144 -5.58 15.28 -3.94
N LYS A 145 -6.52 14.70 -4.72
CA LYS A 145 -7.95 15.02 -4.64
C LYS A 145 -8.69 14.26 -3.54
N GLU A 146 -8.08 13.23 -2.98
CA GLU A 146 -8.71 12.36 -1.99
C GLU A 146 -8.64 12.97 -0.60
N ARG A 147 -9.70 12.78 0.19
CA ARG A 147 -9.75 13.22 1.58
C ARG A 147 -9.08 12.19 2.49
N VAL A 148 -8.75 12.58 3.72
CA VAL A 148 -8.28 11.65 4.75
C VAL A 148 -9.39 10.65 5.06
N TYR A 149 -10.65 11.11 5.23
CA TYR A 149 -11.87 10.30 5.29
C TYR A 149 -12.53 10.27 3.91
N SER A 150 -12.20 9.27 3.12
CA SER A 150 -12.65 9.14 1.73
C SER A 150 -13.87 8.23 1.64
N PHE A 151 -15.05 8.83 1.51
CA PHE A 151 -16.32 8.13 1.50
C PHE A 151 -16.52 7.27 0.26
N ARG A 152 -17.12 6.10 0.46
CA ARG A 152 -17.51 5.14 -0.56
C ARG A 152 -18.99 4.83 -0.45
N ASP A 153 -19.66 4.80 -1.60
CA ASP A 153 -21.06 4.34 -1.68
C ASP A 153 -21.20 2.84 -1.39
N LYS A 154 -22.42 2.33 -1.40
CA LYS A 154 -22.76 0.90 -1.22
C LYS A 154 -22.10 -0.04 -2.21
N ASN A 155 -21.56 0.46 -3.32
CA ASN A 155 -20.81 -0.28 -4.33
C ASN A 155 -19.30 -0.07 -4.20
N HIS A 156 -18.83 0.50 -3.09
CA HIS A 156 -17.44 0.90 -2.82
C HIS A 156 -16.89 1.97 -3.78
N ARG A 157 -17.74 2.72 -4.50
CA ARG A 157 -17.32 3.72 -5.47
C ARG A 157 -17.02 5.06 -4.79
N TRP A 158 -15.97 5.70 -5.26
CA TRP A 158 -15.61 7.06 -4.85
C TRP A 158 -16.27 8.08 -5.76
N ASP A 159 -16.97 9.05 -5.17
CA ASP A 159 -17.48 10.22 -5.87
C ASP A 159 -16.82 11.49 -5.31
N PRO A 160 -15.99 12.20 -6.11
CA PRO A 160 -15.30 13.41 -5.65
C PRO A 160 -16.23 14.55 -5.29
N LYS A 161 -17.47 14.54 -5.79
CA LYS A 161 -18.47 15.58 -5.49
C LYS A 161 -19.18 15.35 -4.17
N ASN A 162 -19.14 14.13 -3.66
CA ASN A 162 -19.89 13.71 -2.46
C ASN A 162 -18.93 13.41 -1.29
N GLN A 163 -17.87 14.21 -1.17
CA GLN A 163 -16.91 14.13 -0.07
C GLN A 163 -17.15 15.26 0.92
N ARG A 164 -16.85 15.01 2.21
CA ARG A 164 -17.03 15.99 3.27
C ARG A 164 -15.81 16.90 3.40
N PRO A 165 -15.97 18.18 3.75
CA PRO A 165 -14.84 19.06 4.02
C PRO A 165 -14.12 18.64 5.31
N GLU A 166 -12.80 18.81 5.33
CA GLU A 166 -11.91 18.48 6.46
C GLU A 166 -11.20 19.75 6.94
N LEU A 167 -12.00 20.77 7.32
CA LEU A 167 -11.47 22.03 7.84
C LEU A 167 -10.87 21.82 9.23
N TRP A 168 -9.71 22.40 9.48
CA TRP A 168 -9.00 22.36 10.77
C TRP A 168 -8.70 20.95 11.28
N ASN A 169 -8.52 19.98 10.38
CA ASN A 169 -8.32 18.56 10.70
C ASN A 169 -9.46 17.97 11.57
N ILE A 170 -10.67 18.47 11.40
CA ILE A 170 -11.87 17.88 12.00
C ILE A 170 -12.51 16.95 10.97
N TYR A 171 -12.68 15.69 11.37
CA TYR A 171 -13.22 14.64 10.53
C TYR A 171 -14.66 14.34 10.92
N ASN A 172 -15.52 14.12 9.93
CA ASN A 172 -16.90 13.72 10.16
C ASN A 172 -17.08 12.29 9.65
N GLY A 173 -17.09 11.32 10.56
CA GLY A 173 -17.20 9.89 10.29
C GLY A 173 -18.62 9.36 10.08
N LYS A 174 -19.67 10.20 10.16
CA LYS A 174 -21.05 9.74 10.01
C LYS A 174 -21.29 9.04 8.66
N LEU A 175 -21.69 7.78 8.69
CA LEU A 175 -22.04 6.98 7.51
C LEU A 175 -23.56 6.95 7.32
N ASP A 176 -24.00 7.00 6.07
CA ASP A 176 -25.35 6.61 5.67
C ASP A 176 -25.41 5.09 5.45
N LYS A 177 -26.63 4.54 5.41
CA LYS A 177 -26.81 3.09 5.28
C LYS A 177 -26.16 2.54 4.02
N GLY A 178 -25.21 1.63 4.21
CA GLY A 178 -24.45 0.97 3.14
C GLY A 178 -23.21 1.73 2.66
N GLU A 179 -22.91 2.90 3.21
CA GLU A 179 -21.64 3.59 2.97
C GLU A 179 -20.52 2.97 3.80
N SER A 180 -19.29 3.21 3.38
CA SER A 180 -18.05 2.91 4.11
C SER A 180 -17.03 4.00 3.85
N ILE A 181 -15.95 4.02 4.63
CA ILE A 181 -14.84 4.94 4.36
C ILE A 181 -13.52 4.22 4.08
N ARG A 182 -12.69 4.88 3.29
CA ARG A 182 -11.24 4.61 3.25
C ARG A 182 -10.55 5.71 4.02
N VAL A 183 -9.69 5.34 4.96
CA VAL A 183 -8.99 6.28 5.81
C VAL A 183 -7.51 6.29 5.46
N PHE A 184 -6.94 7.48 5.26
CA PHE A 184 -5.55 7.64 4.85
C PHE A 184 -4.73 8.41 5.88
N PRO A 185 -4.27 7.78 6.98
CA PRO A 185 -3.51 8.45 8.02
C PRO A 185 -2.20 9.06 7.53
N LEU A 186 -1.65 8.52 6.45
CA LEU A 186 -0.40 9.00 5.84
C LEU A 186 -0.60 10.03 4.73
N SER A 187 -1.80 10.58 4.59
CA SER A 187 -2.19 11.46 3.46
C SER A 187 -1.23 12.63 3.24
N ASN A 188 -0.71 13.23 4.31
CA ASN A 188 0.16 14.40 4.28
C ASN A 188 1.67 14.07 4.28
N TRP A 189 2.03 12.79 4.31
CA TRP A 189 3.43 12.34 4.27
C TRP A 189 3.96 12.34 2.83
N THR A 190 5.23 12.69 2.66
CA THR A 190 5.97 12.47 1.41
C THR A 190 6.67 11.10 1.42
N GLU A 191 7.14 10.63 0.26
CA GLU A 191 7.97 9.41 0.20
C GLU A 191 9.23 9.56 1.05
N LEU A 192 9.84 10.74 1.04
CA LEU A 192 11.02 11.04 1.86
C LEU A 192 10.71 10.97 3.36
N ASP A 193 9.56 11.51 3.80
CA ASP A 193 9.13 11.40 5.21
C ASP A 193 8.99 9.95 5.65
N ILE A 194 8.41 9.09 4.80
CA ILE A 194 8.28 7.65 5.06
C ILE A 194 9.66 7.02 5.28
N TRP A 195 10.63 7.27 4.39
CA TRP A 195 11.96 6.68 4.52
C TRP A 195 12.73 7.21 5.74
N GLN A 196 12.64 8.52 6.00
CA GLN A 196 13.26 9.12 7.19
C GLN A 196 12.64 8.58 8.48
N TYR A 197 11.32 8.39 8.52
CA TYR A 197 10.64 7.85 9.68
C TYR A 197 10.95 6.38 9.91
N ILE A 198 11.03 5.56 8.83
CA ILE A 198 11.49 4.17 8.91
C ILE A 198 12.90 4.10 9.52
N HIS A 199 13.79 4.99 9.09
CA HIS A 199 15.16 5.05 9.62
C HIS A 199 15.19 5.49 11.09
N LEU A 200 14.46 6.55 11.42
CA LEU A 200 14.42 7.12 12.78
C LEU A 200 13.85 6.14 13.82
N GLU A 201 12.78 5.45 13.48
CA GLU A 201 12.07 4.54 14.39
C GLU A 201 12.52 3.07 14.22
N SER A 202 13.51 2.82 13.34
CA SER A 202 14.03 1.48 13.04
C SER A 202 12.93 0.47 12.66
N ILE A 203 11.98 0.91 11.82
CA ILE A 203 10.83 0.10 11.42
C ILE A 203 11.30 -1.04 10.51
N PRO A 204 10.97 -2.30 10.81
CA PRO A 204 11.27 -3.42 9.94
C PRO A 204 10.51 -3.30 8.60
N ILE A 205 11.21 -3.52 7.49
CA ILE A 205 10.64 -3.52 6.15
C ILE A 205 11.15 -4.71 5.33
N VAL A 206 10.42 -5.05 4.27
CA VAL A 206 10.76 -6.17 3.40
C VAL A 206 12.14 -5.97 2.78
N PRO A 207 13.02 -7.01 2.74
CA PRO A 207 14.36 -6.92 2.15
C PRO A 207 14.41 -6.51 0.67
N LEU A 208 13.29 -6.62 -0.04
CA LEU A 208 13.16 -6.17 -1.44
C LEU A 208 13.43 -4.67 -1.66
N TYR A 209 13.35 -3.87 -0.62
CA TYR A 209 13.67 -2.45 -0.69
C TYR A 209 15.17 -2.15 -0.72
N PHE A 210 15.99 -3.10 -0.31
CA PHE A 210 17.45 -2.99 -0.32
C PHE A 210 18.04 -3.62 -1.58
N ALA A 211 19.10 -3.02 -2.12
CA ALA A 211 19.79 -3.55 -3.27
C ALA A 211 20.41 -4.92 -2.97
N LYS A 212 20.16 -5.87 -3.88
CA LYS A 212 20.68 -7.23 -3.82
C LYS A 212 20.82 -7.76 -5.24
N GLU A 213 21.76 -8.67 -5.48
CA GLU A 213 21.81 -9.42 -6.72
C GLU A 213 20.57 -10.31 -6.85
N ARG A 214 19.79 -10.07 -7.92
CA ARG A 214 18.55 -10.80 -8.21
C ARG A 214 18.46 -11.18 -9.68
N PRO A 215 17.84 -12.32 -10.01
CA PRO A 215 17.59 -12.69 -11.40
C PRO A 215 16.48 -11.77 -11.96
N VAL A 216 16.78 -11.07 -13.04
CA VAL A 216 15.83 -10.17 -13.70
C VAL A 216 15.79 -10.41 -15.21
N VAL A 217 14.65 -10.12 -15.80
CA VAL A 217 14.44 -10.08 -17.26
C VAL A 217 14.01 -8.68 -17.63
N ASN A 218 14.57 -8.16 -18.72
CA ASN A 218 14.09 -6.90 -19.30
C ASN A 218 12.85 -7.17 -20.17
N LYS A 219 11.72 -6.60 -19.76
CA LYS A 219 10.46 -6.62 -20.51
C LYS A 219 10.06 -5.18 -20.81
N ASP A 220 10.13 -4.80 -22.07
CA ASP A 220 9.76 -3.45 -22.56
C ASP A 220 10.44 -2.30 -21.78
N GLY A 221 11.71 -2.47 -21.45
CA GLY A 221 12.49 -1.48 -20.70
C GLY A 221 12.34 -1.55 -19.18
N MET A 222 11.54 -2.47 -18.64
CA MET A 222 11.42 -2.72 -17.21
C MET A 222 12.16 -3.97 -16.79
N LEU A 223 12.87 -3.89 -15.66
CA LEU A 223 13.52 -5.02 -15.04
C LEU A 223 12.51 -5.76 -14.16
N ILE A 224 12.03 -6.90 -14.61
CA ILE A 224 11.11 -7.76 -13.87
C ILE A 224 11.90 -8.87 -13.20
N MET A 225 11.78 -8.99 -11.87
CA MET A 225 12.44 -10.07 -11.13
C MET A 225 11.77 -11.41 -11.43
N VAL A 226 12.59 -12.43 -11.64
CA VAL A 226 12.13 -13.82 -11.76
C VAL A 226 12.05 -14.42 -10.36
N ASP A 227 10.87 -14.37 -9.76
CA ASP A 227 10.64 -14.80 -8.37
C ASP A 227 10.30 -16.29 -8.27
N ASP A 228 9.67 -16.84 -9.30
CA ASP A 228 9.33 -18.26 -9.39
C ASP A 228 9.20 -18.74 -10.85
N ASP A 229 8.91 -20.03 -11.03
CA ASP A 229 8.79 -20.75 -12.30
C ASP A 229 7.51 -20.45 -13.10
N ARG A 230 6.56 -19.74 -12.51
CA ARG A 230 5.31 -19.31 -13.18
C ARG A 230 5.52 -18.18 -14.17
N MET A 231 6.66 -17.49 -14.09
CA MET A 231 6.98 -16.43 -15.05
C MET A 231 7.39 -17.03 -16.38
N PRO A 232 6.67 -16.77 -17.49
CA PRO A 232 7.05 -17.28 -18.79
C PRO A 232 8.33 -16.58 -19.29
N ILE A 233 9.37 -17.37 -19.50
CA ILE A 233 10.63 -16.95 -20.10
C ILE A 233 10.63 -17.40 -21.56
N GLY A 234 10.55 -16.42 -22.47
CA GLY A 234 10.58 -16.69 -23.90
C GLY A 234 12.00 -17.00 -24.42
N PRO A 235 12.13 -17.52 -25.64
CA PRO A 235 13.43 -17.86 -26.22
C PRO A 235 14.38 -16.64 -26.39
N ASP A 236 13.83 -15.46 -26.53
CA ASP A 236 14.58 -14.20 -26.67
C ASP A 236 14.83 -13.50 -25.32
N ASP A 237 14.24 -14.01 -24.24
CA ASP A 237 14.41 -13.44 -22.92
C ASP A 237 15.76 -13.86 -22.32
N LYS A 238 16.53 -12.88 -21.89
CA LYS A 238 17.78 -13.13 -21.17
C LYS A 238 17.61 -12.84 -19.69
N VAL A 239 17.74 -13.90 -18.88
CA VAL A 239 17.79 -13.74 -17.42
C VAL A 239 19.19 -13.33 -17.02
N GLU A 240 19.31 -12.18 -16.37
CA GLU A 240 20.58 -11.62 -15.90
C GLU A 240 20.54 -11.43 -14.37
N MET A 241 21.66 -11.68 -13.72
CA MET A 241 21.85 -11.30 -12.32
C MET A 241 22.25 -9.83 -12.26
N LYS A 242 21.44 -9.02 -11.59
CA LYS A 242 21.69 -7.59 -11.43
C LYS A 242 21.50 -7.12 -10.00
N MET A 243 22.28 -6.12 -9.60
CA MET A 243 22.07 -5.40 -8.34
C MET A 243 20.85 -4.50 -8.49
N VAL A 244 19.74 -4.91 -7.90
CA VAL A 244 18.45 -4.21 -8.00
C VAL A 244 17.75 -4.12 -6.66
N ARG A 245 16.90 -3.10 -6.52
CA ARG A 245 15.94 -2.94 -5.43
C ARG A 245 14.57 -2.52 -5.98
N PHE A 246 13.57 -2.53 -5.12
CA PHE A 246 12.24 -2.02 -5.47
C PHE A 246 11.96 -0.70 -4.75
N ARG A 247 11.29 0.25 -5.41
CA ARG A 247 10.79 1.48 -4.80
C ARG A 247 9.36 1.29 -4.28
N THR A 248 8.58 0.46 -4.95
CA THR A 248 7.22 0.07 -4.54
C THR A 248 7.06 -1.43 -4.67
N LEU A 249 6.16 -2.02 -3.90
CA LEU A 249 5.86 -3.44 -3.95
C LEU A 249 4.40 -3.69 -4.35
N GLY A 250 4.19 -4.69 -5.19
CA GLY A 250 2.89 -5.09 -5.69
C GLY A 250 2.87 -6.57 -6.05
N CYS A 251 2.24 -6.93 -7.17
CA CYS A 251 2.40 -8.25 -7.78
C CYS A 251 3.76 -8.29 -8.49
N TYR A 252 4.55 -9.37 -8.28
CA TYR A 252 5.93 -9.38 -8.75
C TYR A 252 6.09 -9.17 -10.27
N PRO A 253 5.24 -9.75 -11.14
CA PRO A 253 5.42 -9.55 -12.57
C PRO A 253 4.94 -8.19 -13.07
N LEU A 254 4.26 -7.40 -12.22
CA LEU A 254 3.72 -6.07 -12.54
C LEU A 254 4.50 -4.94 -11.87
N THR A 255 5.61 -5.28 -11.21
CA THR A 255 6.43 -4.33 -10.45
C THR A 255 7.86 -4.37 -10.95
N GLY A 256 8.29 -3.31 -11.61
CA GLY A 256 9.67 -3.16 -12.07
C GLY A 256 10.64 -2.90 -10.92
N ALA A 257 11.80 -3.53 -11.00
CA ALA A 257 12.94 -3.22 -10.16
C ALA A 257 13.75 -2.06 -10.76
N VAL A 258 14.56 -1.41 -9.94
CA VAL A 258 15.52 -0.39 -10.36
C VAL A 258 16.94 -0.85 -10.03
N GLU A 259 17.90 -0.62 -10.95
CA GLU A 259 19.30 -0.85 -10.64
C GLU A 259 19.75 0.13 -9.54
N SER A 260 20.39 -0.38 -8.53
CA SER A 260 20.82 0.39 -7.36
C SER A 260 21.89 -0.36 -6.59
N THR A 261 22.72 0.39 -5.89
CA THR A 261 23.71 -0.14 -4.95
C THR A 261 23.34 0.15 -3.49
N ALA A 262 22.18 0.77 -3.23
CA ALA A 262 21.73 1.14 -1.90
C ALA A 262 21.31 -0.09 -1.09
N THR A 263 22.16 -0.51 -0.16
CA THR A 263 21.97 -1.67 0.72
C THR A 263 21.53 -1.29 2.14
N THR A 264 21.51 0.01 2.43
CA THR A 264 21.15 0.56 3.74
C THR A 264 20.11 1.67 3.62
N LEU A 265 19.37 1.95 4.70
CA LEU A 265 18.39 3.05 4.73
C LEU A 265 19.02 4.43 4.44
N PRO A 266 20.18 4.82 4.99
CA PRO A 266 20.82 6.09 4.63
C PRO A 266 21.12 6.21 3.14
N GLU A 267 21.57 5.14 2.49
CA GLU A 267 21.83 5.13 1.04
C GLU A 267 20.53 5.29 0.24
N ILE A 268 19.44 4.62 0.65
CA ILE A 268 18.12 4.80 0.02
C ILE A 268 17.64 6.23 0.16
N ILE A 269 17.78 6.84 1.35
CA ILE A 269 17.41 8.25 1.59
C ILE A 269 18.24 9.18 0.70
N GLN A 270 19.54 8.91 0.55
CA GLN A 270 20.41 9.69 -0.33
C GLN A 270 19.97 9.58 -1.81
N GLU A 271 19.66 8.38 -2.30
CA GLU A 271 19.10 8.20 -3.64
C GLU A 271 17.78 8.98 -3.82
N MET A 272 16.90 8.98 -2.80
CA MET A 272 15.63 9.70 -2.84
C MET A 272 15.80 11.21 -2.97
N LEU A 273 16.78 11.80 -2.29
CA LEU A 273 17.09 13.23 -2.38
C LEU A 273 17.55 13.64 -3.79
N LEU A 274 18.12 12.72 -4.56
CA LEU A 274 18.59 12.95 -5.92
C LEU A 274 17.55 12.60 -6.99
N THR A 275 16.45 11.94 -6.61
CA THR A 275 15.44 11.44 -7.54
C THR A 275 14.39 12.51 -7.84
N THR A 276 14.11 12.73 -9.11
CA THR A 276 13.06 13.64 -9.60
C THR A 276 11.80 12.93 -10.10
N THR A 277 11.82 11.59 -10.12
CA THR A 277 10.74 10.76 -10.67
C THR A 277 9.85 10.16 -9.56
N SER A 278 8.54 10.04 -9.85
CA SER A 278 7.61 9.38 -8.94
C SER A 278 7.97 7.92 -8.69
N GLU A 279 7.73 7.43 -7.47
CA GLU A 279 7.92 6.02 -7.10
C GLU A 279 7.07 5.05 -7.93
N ARG A 280 5.95 5.51 -8.48
CA ARG A 280 5.01 4.70 -9.26
C ARG A 280 5.42 4.50 -10.71
N GLN A 281 6.43 5.20 -11.20
CA GLN A 281 6.87 5.12 -12.59
C GLN A 281 7.31 3.71 -13.03
N GLY A 282 7.69 2.83 -12.09
CA GLY A 282 8.04 1.43 -12.35
C GLY A 282 6.86 0.44 -12.32
N ARG A 283 5.60 0.91 -12.31
CA ARG A 283 4.42 0.03 -12.30
C ARG A 283 3.78 -0.06 -13.67
N LEU A 284 3.70 -1.25 -14.25
CA LEU A 284 3.05 -1.52 -15.53
C LEU A 284 1.61 -0.98 -15.60
N ILE A 285 0.88 -1.11 -14.53
CA ILE A 285 -0.55 -0.72 -14.47
C ILE A 285 -0.77 0.79 -14.60
N ASP A 286 0.23 1.60 -14.32
CA ASP A 286 0.12 3.06 -14.38
C ASP A 286 0.47 3.61 -15.78
N HIS A 287 1.04 2.77 -16.66
CA HIS A 287 1.35 3.12 -18.04
C HIS A 287 0.17 2.95 -19.01
N ASP A 288 -0.87 2.17 -18.61
CA ASP A 288 -1.95 1.77 -19.53
C ASP A 288 -2.90 2.90 -19.95
N GLN A 289 -3.03 4.02 -19.22
CA GLN A 289 -3.80 5.22 -19.65
C GLN A 289 -3.61 6.43 -18.70
N SER A 290 -3.54 7.65 -19.23
CA SER A 290 -3.60 8.87 -18.40
C SER A 290 -4.99 9.00 -17.74
N GLY A 291 -5.04 9.11 -16.40
CA GLY A 291 -6.29 9.17 -15.63
C GLY A 291 -6.82 7.82 -15.15
N SER A 292 -6.12 6.71 -15.42
CA SER A 292 -6.55 5.35 -15.06
C SER A 292 -6.83 5.17 -13.55
N MET A 293 -6.09 5.83 -12.67
CA MET A 293 -6.29 5.72 -11.22
C MET A 293 -7.57 6.40 -10.72
N GLU A 294 -7.99 7.53 -11.31
CA GLU A 294 -9.27 8.16 -10.95
C GLU A 294 -10.45 7.28 -11.37
N GLN A 295 -10.36 6.67 -12.56
CA GLN A 295 -11.36 5.71 -13.02
C GLN A 295 -11.41 4.48 -12.11
N LYS A 296 -10.27 3.91 -11.73
CA LYS A 296 -10.20 2.75 -10.84
C LYS A 296 -10.81 3.02 -9.45
N LYS A 297 -10.63 4.22 -8.90
CA LYS A 297 -11.30 4.63 -7.66
C LYS A 297 -12.83 4.67 -7.80
N ARG A 298 -13.33 5.15 -8.93
CA ARG A 298 -14.77 5.11 -9.25
C ARG A 298 -15.28 3.68 -9.38
N GLU A 299 -14.44 2.74 -9.74
CA GLU A 299 -14.73 1.30 -9.80
C GLU A 299 -14.56 0.59 -8.45
N GLY A 300 -14.11 1.29 -7.41
CA GLY A 300 -13.92 0.77 -6.05
C GLY A 300 -12.51 0.32 -5.72
N TYR A 301 -11.52 0.66 -6.55
CA TYR A 301 -10.11 0.45 -6.24
C TYR A 301 -9.67 1.33 -5.06
N PHE A 302 -8.64 0.85 -4.37
CA PHE A 302 -8.07 1.48 -3.18
C PHE A 302 -6.96 2.46 -3.56
#